data_21ed811b197854252a20ad11a5c32acf
#
_entry.id   21ed811b197854252a20ad11a5c32acf
#
_cell.length_a   1.000
_cell.length_b   1.000
_cell.length_c   1.000
_cell.angle_alpha   90.00
_cell.angle_beta   90.00
_cell.angle_gamma   90.00
#
_symmetry.space_group_name_H-M   'P 1'
#
loop_
_entity.id
_entity.type
_entity.pdbx_description
1 polymer ?
#
loop_
_entity_poly.entity_id
_entity_poly.type
_entity_poly.pdbx_seq_one_letter_code
_entity_poly.pdbx_strand_id
1 'polypeptide(L)'
;LCDGILGGKEPLLCRHCGKKLKFAEEPRCFRCGKPLVREEEEYCHDCRRNAHVFERCTGPFLYEGEYRQSILRFKYRGRQEYAGFYSAAIRQRCGAQIRSWKPEVLIPVPVHRERLLKRGYNQAEVLAVKLGQEMGIPVAAGAVIRRRNTAAQKLLDNRERKKNLER
;
A
#
# COMPACT_ATOMS: atom_id res chain seq x y z
N LEU A 1 -15.33 -0.90 -4.19
CA LEU A 1 -14.58 -1.81 -3.30
C LEU A 1 -15.41 -3.01 -2.80
N CYS A 2 -16.73 -3.00 -3.01
CA CYS A 2 -17.67 -4.07 -2.63
C CYS A 2 -18.07 -4.99 -3.80
N ASP A 3 -17.40 -4.88 -4.95
CA ASP A 3 -17.75 -5.54 -6.21
C ASP A 3 -19.12 -5.12 -6.80
N GLY A 4 -19.77 -4.09 -6.25
CA GLY A 4 -20.96 -3.50 -6.83
C GLY A 4 -20.69 -2.71 -8.11
N ILE A 5 -21.67 -2.65 -9.00
CA ILE A 5 -21.60 -1.86 -10.22
C ILE A 5 -21.65 -0.38 -9.86
N LEU A 6 -20.71 0.41 -10.39
CA LEU A 6 -20.74 1.86 -10.27
C LEU A 6 -21.72 2.43 -11.32
N GLY A 7 -22.62 3.31 -10.89
CA GLY A 7 -23.40 4.11 -11.83
C GLY A 7 -22.50 5.07 -12.60
N GLY A 8 -22.78 5.35 -13.87
CA GLY A 8 -21.89 6.08 -14.78
C GLY A 8 -21.46 7.50 -14.37
N LYS A 9 -21.93 8.02 -13.25
CA LYS A 9 -21.53 9.31 -12.65
C LYS A 9 -20.68 9.16 -11.38
N GLU A 10 -20.48 7.95 -10.86
CA GLU A 10 -19.67 7.72 -9.68
C GLU A 10 -18.19 7.51 -10.08
N PRO A 11 -17.26 8.32 -9.55
CA PRO A 11 -15.92 8.38 -10.14
C PRO A 11 -15.11 7.10 -9.94
N LEU A 12 -14.99 6.51 -8.76
CA LEU A 12 -14.17 5.32 -8.51
C LEU A 12 -14.66 4.51 -7.29
N LEU A 13 -15.66 5.03 -6.58
CA LEU A 13 -16.10 4.48 -5.30
C LEU A 13 -17.58 4.78 -5.09
N CYS A 14 -18.38 3.75 -4.79
CA CYS A 14 -19.78 3.96 -4.43
C CYS A 14 -19.89 4.65 -3.05
N ARG A 15 -20.98 5.38 -2.84
CA ARG A 15 -21.25 6.12 -1.58
C ARG A 15 -21.19 5.22 -0.33
N HIS A 16 -21.68 3.98 -0.44
CA HIS A 16 -21.67 3.02 0.66
C HIS A 16 -20.24 2.67 1.09
N CYS A 17 -19.34 2.33 0.14
CA CYS A 17 -17.94 2.06 0.45
C CYS A 17 -17.23 3.31 0.98
N GLY A 18 -17.52 4.49 0.41
CA GLY A 18 -16.93 5.75 0.84
C GLY A 18 -17.16 6.05 2.33
N LYS A 19 -18.38 5.81 2.81
CA LYS A 19 -18.75 6.03 4.22
C LYS A 19 -18.07 5.06 5.20
N LYS A 20 -17.61 3.91 4.73
CA LYS A 20 -16.96 2.87 5.57
C LYS A 20 -15.45 2.92 5.58
N LEU A 21 -14.84 3.75 4.73
CA LEU A 21 -13.40 3.92 4.71
C LEU A 21 -12.96 4.77 5.90
N LYS A 22 -11.96 4.27 6.61
CA LYS A 22 -11.30 5.03 7.65
C LYS A 22 -9.95 5.51 7.13
N PHE A 23 -9.78 6.80 7.16
CA PHE A 23 -8.55 7.45 6.75
C PHE A 23 -7.53 7.44 7.88
N ALA A 24 -6.27 7.42 7.53
CA ALA A 24 -5.21 7.66 8.48
C ALA A 24 -5.15 9.19 8.70
N GLU A 25 -5.56 9.64 9.90
CA GLU A 25 -5.58 11.05 10.28
C GLU A 25 -4.28 11.44 11.02
N GLU A 26 -3.99 12.73 11.09
CA GLU A 26 -2.91 13.26 11.91
C GLU A 26 -3.32 13.27 13.42
N PRO A 27 -2.36 13.19 14.36
CA PRO A 27 -0.92 13.11 14.15
C PRO A 27 -0.46 11.71 13.71
N ARG A 28 0.64 11.67 12.93
CA ARG A 28 1.21 10.42 12.42
C ARG A 28 2.69 10.28 12.75
N CYS A 29 3.12 9.06 12.93
CA CYS A 29 4.52 8.72 13.06
C CYS A 29 5.31 9.20 11.83
N PHE A 30 6.33 10.04 12.02
CA PHE A 30 7.13 10.59 10.92
C PHE A 30 7.87 9.54 10.10
N ARG A 31 8.10 8.36 10.66
CA ARG A 31 8.76 7.27 9.93
C ARG A 31 7.78 6.35 9.22
N CYS A 32 6.84 5.74 9.92
CA CYS A 32 5.98 4.69 9.34
C CYS A 32 4.58 5.15 8.93
N GLY A 33 4.20 6.41 9.20
CA GLY A 33 2.88 6.97 8.85
C GLY A 33 1.70 6.40 9.67
N LYS A 34 1.95 5.61 10.72
CA LYS A 34 0.91 5.10 11.61
C LYS A 34 0.33 6.26 12.42
N PRO A 35 -1.01 6.38 12.56
CA PRO A 35 -1.61 7.37 13.46
C PRO A 35 -1.08 7.24 14.88
N LEU A 36 -0.87 8.38 15.53
CA LEU A 36 -0.44 8.50 16.91
C LEU A 36 -1.64 8.90 17.78
N VAL A 37 -1.55 8.62 19.07
CA VAL A 37 -2.60 8.96 20.04
C VAL A 37 -2.40 10.37 20.58
N ARG A 38 -1.15 10.82 20.67
CA ARG A 38 -0.76 12.12 21.26
C ARG A 38 -0.08 12.97 20.20
N GLU A 39 -0.41 14.26 20.17
CA GLU A 39 0.16 15.23 19.23
C GLU A 39 1.66 15.49 19.47
N GLU A 40 2.12 15.34 20.70
CA GLU A 40 3.51 15.55 21.08
C GLU A 40 4.45 14.42 20.66
N GLU A 41 3.88 13.28 20.20
CA GLU A 41 4.67 12.13 19.77
C GLU A 41 5.06 12.26 18.30
N GLU A 42 6.36 12.26 18.01
CA GLU A 42 6.89 12.22 16.64
C GLU A 42 6.95 10.79 16.06
N TYR A 43 7.18 9.79 16.91
CA TYR A 43 7.38 8.41 16.51
C TYR A 43 6.53 7.45 17.33
N CYS A 44 5.91 6.49 16.68
CA CYS A 44 5.18 5.42 17.37
C CYS A 44 6.15 4.52 18.18
N HIS A 45 5.59 3.77 19.14
CA HIS A 45 6.34 2.87 20.00
C HIS A 45 7.27 1.91 19.21
N ASP A 46 6.79 1.35 18.09
CA ASP A 46 7.59 0.42 17.28
C ASP A 46 8.78 1.11 16.63
N CYS A 47 8.60 2.33 16.08
CA CYS A 47 9.66 3.08 15.42
C CYS A 47 10.68 3.70 16.38
N ARG A 48 10.33 3.86 17.66
CA ARG A 48 11.29 4.24 18.72
C ARG A 48 12.19 3.07 19.13
N ARG A 49 11.67 1.84 19.09
CA ARG A 49 12.38 0.65 19.58
C ARG A 49 13.15 -0.11 18.50
N ASN A 50 12.74 0.02 17.26
CA ASN A 50 13.33 -0.76 16.18
C ASN A 50 13.97 0.15 15.14
N ALA A 51 15.20 -0.18 14.74
CA ALA A 51 15.83 0.42 13.58
C ALA A 51 15.12 -0.04 12.30
N HIS A 52 14.87 0.89 11.39
CA HIS A 52 14.31 0.63 10.07
C HIS A 52 15.26 1.14 8.99
N VAL A 53 15.37 0.40 7.90
CA VAL A 53 16.20 0.78 6.75
C VAL A 53 15.54 1.79 5.83
N PHE A 54 14.21 1.98 5.95
CA PHE A 54 13.48 3.01 5.22
C PHE A 54 13.42 4.32 6.03
N GLU A 55 13.43 5.43 5.36
CA GLU A 55 13.34 6.75 6.01
C GLU A 55 11.91 7.11 6.36
N ARG A 56 11.00 7.00 5.41
CA ARG A 56 9.60 7.45 5.55
C ARG A 56 8.63 6.49 4.87
N CYS A 57 7.41 6.49 5.38
CA CYS A 57 6.29 5.74 4.81
C CYS A 57 5.00 6.54 4.99
N THR A 58 4.10 6.44 4.04
CA THR A 58 2.78 7.06 4.12
C THR A 58 1.72 6.17 3.48
N GLY A 59 0.47 6.40 3.84
CA GLY A 59 -0.68 5.74 3.24
C GLY A 59 -1.97 6.45 3.62
N PRO A 60 -3.00 6.42 2.76
CA PRO A 60 -4.24 7.18 2.97
C PRO A 60 -5.20 6.55 3.96
N PHE A 61 -5.13 5.23 4.21
CA PHE A 61 -6.16 4.50 4.94
C PHE A 61 -5.62 3.69 6.10
N LEU A 62 -6.47 3.48 7.10
CA LEU A 62 -6.28 2.44 8.11
C LEU A 62 -6.54 1.06 7.49
N TYR A 63 -5.68 0.08 7.82
CA TYR A 63 -5.81 -1.29 7.30
C TYR A 63 -6.84 -2.08 8.08
N GLU A 64 -8.12 -1.68 7.96
CA GLU A 64 -9.25 -2.31 8.64
C GLU A 64 -10.54 -2.27 7.80
N GLY A 65 -11.59 -2.90 8.28
CA GLY A 65 -12.92 -2.86 7.68
C GLY A 65 -12.95 -3.16 6.18
N GLU A 66 -13.69 -2.37 5.42
CA GLU A 66 -13.85 -2.51 3.97
C GLU A 66 -12.55 -2.29 3.19
N TYR A 67 -11.66 -1.42 3.67
CA TYR A 67 -10.37 -1.24 3.02
C TYR A 67 -9.52 -2.53 3.06
N ARG A 68 -9.45 -3.18 4.23
CA ARG A 68 -8.75 -4.47 4.36
C ARG A 68 -9.36 -5.52 3.43
N GLN A 69 -10.69 -5.60 3.36
CA GLN A 69 -11.38 -6.54 2.45
C GLN A 69 -11.08 -6.25 0.99
N SER A 70 -11.10 -4.97 0.58
CA SER A 70 -10.76 -4.57 -0.78
C SER A 70 -9.33 -4.94 -1.18
N ILE A 71 -8.35 -4.78 -0.27
CA ILE A 71 -6.97 -5.22 -0.49
C ILE A 71 -6.88 -6.75 -0.67
N LEU A 72 -7.69 -7.53 0.05
CA LEU A 72 -7.75 -8.98 -0.15
C LEU A 72 -8.35 -9.35 -1.51
N ARG A 73 -9.38 -8.65 -1.96
CA ARG A 73 -9.96 -8.82 -3.32
C ARG A 73 -8.94 -8.43 -4.39
N PHE A 74 -8.26 -7.31 -4.23
CA PHE A 74 -7.17 -6.87 -5.10
C PHE A 74 -6.02 -7.88 -5.15
N LYS A 75 -5.68 -8.55 -4.05
CA LYS A 75 -4.60 -9.56 -4.02
C LYS A 75 -4.99 -10.94 -4.53
N TYR A 76 -6.25 -11.35 -4.35
CA TYR A 76 -6.61 -12.76 -4.50
C TYR A 76 -7.82 -13.02 -5.39
N ARG A 77 -8.55 -11.97 -5.83
CA ARG A 77 -9.75 -12.11 -6.66
C ARG A 77 -9.66 -11.39 -8.01
N GLY A 78 -8.46 -11.06 -8.46
CA GLY A 78 -8.24 -10.47 -9.78
C GLY A 78 -8.75 -9.04 -9.97
N ARG A 79 -9.11 -8.33 -8.90
CA ARG A 79 -9.70 -6.98 -8.98
C ARG A 79 -8.67 -5.89 -9.24
N GLN A 80 -8.03 -5.94 -10.40
CA GLN A 80 -6.97 -4.98 -10.79
C GLN A 80 -7.50 -3.56 -10.93
N GLU A 81 -8.76 -3.38 -11.28
CA GLU A 81 -9.45 -2.09 -11.40
C GLU A 81 -9.40 -1.26 -10.12
N TYR A 82 -9.25 -1.88 -8.95
CA TYR A 82 -9.11 -1.17 -7.67
C TYR A 82 -7.83 -0.31 -7.59
N ALA A 83 -6.82 -0.59 -8.41
CA ALA A 83 -5.61 0.21 -8.47
C ALA A 83 -5.89 1.68 -8.83
N GLY A 84 -6.87 1.95 -9.69
CA GLY A 84 -7.28 3.31 -10.02
C GLY A 84 -7.80 4.07 -8.80
N PHE A 85 -8.63 3.44 -7.98
CA PHE A 85 -9.10 4.03 -6.72
C PHE A 85 -7.95 4.26 -5.73
N TYR A 86 -7.06 3.27 -5.55
CA TYR A 86 -5.94 3.41 -4.62
C TYR A 86 -4.96 4.49 -5.06
N SER A 87 -4.65 4.56 -6.34
CA SER A 87 -3.77 5.57 -6.92
C SER A 87 -4.34 6.98 -6.70
N ALA A 88 -5.62 7.20 -7.03
CA ALA A 88 -6.29 8.47 -6.82
C ALA A 88 -6.31 8.89 -5.34
N ALA A 89 -6.60 7.95 -4.43
CA ALA A 89 -6.59 8.21 -2.99
C ALA A 89 -5.20 8.56 -2.45
N ILE A 90 -4.16 7.84 -2.90
CA ILE A 90 -2.76 8.13 -2.55
C ILE A 90 -2.38 9.53 -3.07
N ARG A 91 -2.65 9.83 -4.33
CA ARG A 91 -2.36 11.14 -4.91
C ARG A 91 -3.06 12.27 -4.16
N GLN A 92 -4.32 12.11 -3.84
CA GLN A 92 -5.13 13.12 -3.18
C GLN A 92 -4.68 13.37 -1.73
N ARG A 93 -4.44 12.30 -0.96
CA ARG A 93 -4.18 12.38 0.48
C ARG A 93 -2.69 12.43 0.85
N CYS A 94 -1.84 11.81 0.07
CA CYS A 94 -0.41 11.68 0.34
C CYS A 94 0.45 12.37 -0.71
N GLY A 95 -0.13 12.87 -1.79
CA GLY A 95 0.62 13.37 -2.94
C GLY A 95 1.53 14.56 -2.63
N ALA A 96 1.11 15.50 -1.77
CA ALA A 96 1.96 16.60 -1.35
C ALA A 96 3.20 16.11 -0.57
N GLN A 97 2.97 15.19 0.37
CA GLN A 97 4.04 14.56 1.15
C GLN A 97 5.00 13.75 0.27
N ILE A 98 4.47 12.93 -0.67
CA ILE A 98 5.29 12.16 -1.60
C ILE A 98 6.14 13.10 -2.47
N ARG A 99 5.58 14.19 -3.00
CA ARG A 99 6.34 15.18 -3.78
C ARG A 99 7.45 15.86 -2.97
N SER A 100 7.23 16.14 -1.68
CA SER A 100 8.27 16.72 -0.82
C SER A 100 9.47 15.80 -0.61
N TRP A 101 9.30 14.49 -0.78
CA TRP A 101 10.39 13.50 -0.76
C TRP A 101 11.22 13.46 -2.06
N LYS A 102 10.73 14.10 -3.13
CA LYS A 102 11.37 14.15 -4.45
C LYS A 102 11.75 12.76 -4.98
N PRO A 103 10.81 11.80 -5.04
CA PRO A 103 11.15 10.45 -5.51
C PRO A 103 11.54 10.48 -6.98
N GLU A 104 12.66 9.85 -7.32
CA GLU A 104 13.16 9.73 -8.69
C GLU A 104 12.50 8.55 -9.43
N VAL A 105 12.09 7.51 -8.69
CA VAL A 105 11.54 6.28 -9.26
C VAL A 105 10.62 5.56 -8.27
N LEU A 106 9.59 4.89 -8.78
CA LEU A 106 8.77 3.95 -8.03
C LEU A 106 9.26 2.51 -8.31
N ILE A 107 9.59 1.78 -7.25
CA ILE A 107 10.00 0.38 -7.36
C ILE A 107 8.95 -0.49 -6.67
N PRO A 108 8.12 -1.24 -7.42
CA PRO A 108 7.12 -2.11 -6.85
C PRO A 108 7.75 -3.33 -6.18
N VAL A 109 7.29 -3.66 -4.98
CA VAL A 109 7.73 -4.89 -4.29
C VAL A 109 7.35 -6.11 -5.12
N PRO A 110 8.33 -6.97 -5.50
CA PRO A 110 8.07 -8.09 -6.39
C PRO A 110 7.33 -9.23 -5.69
N VAL A 111 6.54 -9.97 -6.47
CA VAL A 111 5.98 -11.26 -6.08
C VAL A 111 6.81 -12.41 -6.65
N HIS A 112 6.84 -13.56 -5.98
CA HIS A 112 7.49 -14.75 -6.51
C HIS A 112 6.77 -15.28 -7.75
N ARG A 113 7.51 -15.88 -8.71
CA ARG A 113 6.99 -16.39 -9.99
C ARG A 113 5.76 -17.30 -9.82
N GLU A 114 5.78 -18.23 -8.89
CA GLU A 114 4.62 -19.10 -8.62
C GLU A 114 3.37 -18.34 -8.20
N ARG A 115 3.53 -17.29 -7.39
CA ARG A 115 2.42 -16.41 -6.99
C ARG A 115 1.93 -15.53 -8.14
N LEU A 116 2.84 -15.11 -9.01
CA LEU A 116 2.50 -14.38 -10.21
C LEU A 116 1.67 -15.24 -11.15
N LEU A 117 2.08 -16.51 -11.38
CA LEU A 117 1.32 -17.47 -12.20
C LEU A 117 -0.08 -17.74 -11.63
N LYS A 118 -0.20 -17.93 -10.30
CA LYS A 118 -1.51 -18.17 -9.64
C LYS A 118 -2.42 -16.94 -9.63
N ARG A 119 -1.86 -15.75 -9.56
CA ARG A 119 -2.59 -14.48 -9.41
C ARG A 119 -2.83 -13.78 -10.74
N GLY A 120 -1.98 -14.02 -11.73
CA GLY A 120 -1.97 -13.35 -13.03
C GLY A 120 -1.28 -11.98 -13.05
N TYR A 121 -0.97 -11.37 -11.89
CA TYR A 121 -0.35 -10.05 -11.82
C TYR A 121 0.35 -9.78 -10.48
N ASN A 122 1.23 -8.76 -10.48
CA ASN A 122 1.80 -8.17 -9.28
C ASN A 122 0.98 -6.92 -8.89
N GLN A 123 0.27 -6.99 -7.79
CA GLN A 123 -0.58 -5.89 -7.32
C GLN A 123 0.20 -4.59 -7.02
N ALA A 124 1.45 -4.70 -6.55
CA ALA A 124 2.29 -3.53 -6.29
C ALA A 124 2.70 -2.85 -7.60
N GLU A 125 2.94 -3.62 -8.65
CA GLU A 125 3.29 -3.12 -9.98
C GLU A 125 2.11 -2.42 -10.64
N VAL A 126 0.92 -3.04 -10.63
CA VAL A 126 -0.31 -2.43 -11.17
C VAL A 126 -0.58 -1.09 -10.48
N LEU A 127 -0.42 -1.03 -9.16
CA LEU A 127 -0.59 0.23 -8.40
C LEU A 127 0.52 1.24 -8.72
N ALA A 128 1.79 0.81 -8.79
CA ALA A 128 2.92 1.70 -9.08
C ALA A 128 2.80 2.33 -10.46
N VAL A 129 2.38 1.55 -11.48
CA VAL A 129 2.15 2.07 -12.85
C VAL A 129 1.08 3.14 -12.86
N LYS A 130 -0.07 2.89 -12.21
CA LYS A 130 -1.15 3.90 -12.10
C LYS A 130 -0.70 5.15 -11.36
N LEU A 131 -0.06 5.00 -10.22
CA LEU A 131 0.42 6.12 -9.42
C LEU A 131 1.52 6.91 -10.14
N GLY A 132 2.45 6.21 -10.81
CA GLY A 132 3.50 6.82 -11.61
C GLY A 132 2.94 7.69 -12.74
N GLN A 133 1.93 7.19 -13.46
CA GLN A 133 1.22 7.96 -14.49
C GLN A 133 0.55 9.22 -13.93
N GLU A 134 -0.12 9.12 -12.76
CA GLU A 134 -0.83 10.25 -12.16
C GLU A 134 0.10 11.29 -11.51
N MET A 135 1.29 10.88 -11.07
CA MET A 135 2.23 11.76 -10.36
C MET A 135 3.44 12.19 -11.19
N GLY A 136 3.60 11.65 -12.40
CA GLY A 136 4.75 11.92 -13.26
C GLY A 136 6.05 11.28 -12.73
N ILE A 137 5.98 10.14 -12.05
CA ILE A 137 7.14 9.46 -11.47
C ILE A 137 7.42 8.18 -12.28
N PRO A 138 8.65 7.98 -12.80
CA PRO A 138 9.03 6.76 -13.50
C PRO A 138 8.84 5.50 -12.66
N VAL A 139 8.54 4.37 -13.29
CA VAL A 139 8.39 3.07 -12.63
C VAL A 139 9.42 2.08 -13.12
N ALA A 140 10.20 1.50 -12.21
CA ALA A 140 11.20 0.47 -12.50
C ALA A 140 10.73 -0.90 -11.98
N ALA A 141 9.77 -1.53 -12.67
CA ALA A 141 9.16 -2.78 -12.24
C ALA A 141 10.15 -3.97 -12.16
N GLY A 142 11.18 -3.98 -13.01
CA GLY A 142 12.20 -5.02 -13.05
C GLY A 142 13.43 -4.79 -12.16
N ALA A 143 13.51 -3.65 -11.43
CA ALA A 143 14.71 -3.31 -10.65
C ALA A 143 14.97 -4.28 -9.48
N VAL A 144 13.93 -4.91 -8.94
CA VAL A 144 14.02 -5.87 -7.84
C VAL A 144 13.28 -7.15 -8.21
N ILE A 145 13.89 -8.30 -7.97
CA ILE A 145 13.30 -9.62 -8.21
C ILE A 145 13.19 -10.44 -6.93
N ARG A 146 12.13 -11.22 -6.80
CA ARG A 146 11.94 -12.14 -5.69
C ARG A 146 12.37 -13.56 -6.08
N ARG A 147 13.57 -13.96 -5.69
CA ARG A 147 14.16 -15.25 -6.03
C ARG A 147 13.53 -16.43 -5.27
N ARG A 148 13.09 -16.23 -4.03
CA ARG A 148 12.62 -17.30 -3.15
C ARG A 148 11.12 -17.20 -2.87
N ASN A 149 10.43 -18.34 -2.88
CA ASN A 149 9.04 -18.44 -2.46
C ASN A 149 8.97 -18.64 -0.94
N THR A 150 9.10 -17.53 -0.21
CA THR A 150 9.04 -17.53 1.26
C THR A 150 7.59 -17.59 1.76
N ALA A 151 7.36 -18.03 3.00
CA ALA A 151 6.04 -18.06 3.62
C ALA A 151 5.33 -16.70 3.58
N ALA A 152 3.99 -16.71 3.64
CA ALA A 152 3.23 -15.47 3.65
C ALA A 152 3.44 -14.72 4.97
N GLN A 153 3.96 -13.50 4.91
CA GLN A 153 4.27 -12.66 6.08
C GLN A 153 3.11 -12.50 7.09
N LYS A 154 1.85 -12.60 6.61
CA LYS A 154 0.66 -12.50 7.47
C LYS A 154 0.49 -13.65 8.45
N LEU A 155 1.17 -14.78 8.22
CA LEU A 155 1.12 -15.99 9.05
C LEU A 155 2.26 -16.04 10.08
N LEU A 156 3.16 -15.07 10.06
CA LEU A 156 4.40 -15.04 10.83
C LEU A 156 4.33 -13.93 11.88
N ASP A 157 4.94 -14.19 13.04
CA ASP A 157 5.22 -13.16 14.05
C ASP A 157 6.38 -12.22 13.61
N ASN A 158 6.71 -11.21 14.44
CA ASN A 158 7.74 -10.22 14.08
C ASN A 158 9.14 -10.84 13.95
N ARG A 159 9.49 -11.83 14.77
CA ARG A 159 10.78 -12.51 14.73
C ARG A 159 10.90 -13.43 13.52
N GLU A 160 9.83 -14.17 13.25
CA GLU A 160 9.73 -15.04 12.08
C GLU A 160 9.75 -14.26 10.76
N ARG A 161 9.09 -13.09 10.70
CA ARG A 161 9.12 -12.21 9.53
C ARG A 161 10.52 -11.78 9.16
N LYS A 162 11.34 -11.42 10.16
CA LYS A 162 12.74 -11.05 9.95
C LYS A 162 13.53 -12.23 9.39
N LYS A 163 13.49 -13.39 10.04
CA LYS A 163 14.16 -14.61 9.58
C LYS A 163 13.70 -15.08 8.19
N ASN A 164 12.43 -14.87 7.85
CA ASN A 164 11.86 -15.26 6.55
C ASN A 164 12.41 -14.44 5.37
N LEU A 165 13.00 -13.26 5.63
CA LEU A 165 13.60 -12.39 4.62
C LEU A 165 15.14 -12.47 4.58
N GLU A 166 15.78 -12.93 5.64
CA GLU A 166 17.23 -13.05 5.76
C GLU A 166 17.82 -14.30 5.09
N ARG A 167 16.99 -15.25 4.62
CA ARG A 167 17.42 -16.54 4.03
C ARG A 167 17.44 -16.53 2.52
#